data_9ac41838491c1cf748c40e1cac249eac
#
_entry.id   9ac41838491c1cf748c40e1cac249eac
#
_cell.length_a   1.000
_cell.length_b   1.000
_cell.length_c   1.000
_cell.angle_alpha   90.00
_cell.angle_beta   90.00
_cell.angle_gamma   90.00
#
_symmetry.space_group_name_H-M   'P 1'
#
loop_
_entity.id
_entity.type
_entity.pdbx_description
1 polymer ?
#
loop_
_entity_poly.entity_id
_entity_poly.type
_entity_poly.pdbx_seq_one_letter_code
_entity_poly.pdbx_strand_id
1 'polypeptide(L)'
;MKNLLFNIGKKSKKDFILKINENKKNKVLKDYYQLIEKNKKLIIKENEKDIKNAYKKKIKENLIDRLVLNEKKILDIINSVKKIIKLKDPTNIILEKWKRPNGLKISKITIPIGVIGVIYESRPNVTSDIASLCFKSGNSVILKGGSEAFHSNLILSKLFRKSLKKNNV
;
A
#
# COMPACT_ATOMS: atom_id res chain seq x y z
N MET A 1 -3.44 14.13 19.93
CA MET A 1 -3.49 12.84 19.21
C MET A 1 -4.84 12.58 18.53
N LYS A 2 -6.00 12.69 19.22
CA LYS A 2 -7.34 12.48 18.62
C LYS A 2 -7.59 13.34 17.37
N ASN A 3 -7.26 14.63 17.39
CA ASN A 3 -7.44 15.54 16.23
C ASN A 3 -6.60 15.14 15.00
N LEU A 4 -5.38 14.61 15.20
CA LEU A 4 -4.53 14.14 14.11
C LEU A 4 -5.15 12.92 13.41
N LEU A 5 -5.58 11.91 14.18
CA LEU A 5 -6.22 10.71 13.65
C LEU A 5 -7.54 11.03 12.92
N PHE A 6 -8.33 11.93 13.48
CA PHE A 6 -9.57 12.39 12.88
C PHE A 6 -9.32 13.09 11.53
N ASN A 7 -8.31 13.98 11.46
CA ASN A 7 -7.95 14.67 10.22
C ASN A 7 -7.40 13.70 9.17
N ILE A 8 -6.60 12.70 9.56
CA ILE A 8 -6.13 11.64 8.66
C ILE A 8 -7.32 10.87 8.09
N GLY A 9 -8.29 10.47 8.94
CA GLY A 9 -9.49 9.77 8.53
C GLY A 9 -10.35 10.58 7.56
N LYS A 10 -10.61 11.86 7.86
CA LYS A 10 -11.34 12.77 6.95
C LYS A 10 -10.67 12.91 5.60
N LYS A 11 -9.34 13.12 5.57
CA LYS A 11 -8.58 13.24 4.34
C LYS A 11 -8.64 11.94 3.52
N SER A 12 -8.41 10.79 4.15
CA SER A 12 -8.48 9.49 3.48
C SER A 12 -9.86 9.21 2.88
N LYS A 13 -10.94 9.65 3.56
CA LYS A 13 -12.31 9.53 3.03
C LYS A 13 -12.53 10.44 1.82
N LYS A 14 -11.98 11.66 1.83
CA LYS A 14 -12.05 12.58 0.69
C LYS A 14 -11.30 12.01 -0.52
N ASP A 15 -10.09 11.49 -0.31
CA ASP A 15 -9.25 10.94 -1.36
C ASP A 15 -9.85 9.64 -1.95
N PHE A 16 -10.59 8.86 -1.15
CA PHE A 16 -11.31 7.66 -1.59
C PHE A 16 -12.36 7.92 -2.69
N ILE A 17 -12.98 9.10 -2.70
CA ILE A 17 -14.03 9.47 -3.68
C ILE A 17 -13.47 9.63 -5.10
N LEU A 18 -12.15 9.74 -5.26
CA LEU A 18 -11.50 9.84 -6.56
C LEU A 18 -11.63 8.54 -7.34
N LYS A 19 -12.46 8.56 -8.39
CA LYS A 19 -12.56 7.44 -9.33
C LYS A 19 -11.32 7.36 -10.20
N ILE A 20 -10.45 6.40 -9.90
CA ILE A 20 -9.20 6.15 -10.64
C ILE A 20 -9.40 4.92 -11.51
N ASN A 21 -9.20 5.05 -12.83
CA ASN A 21 -9.30 3.92 -13.75
C ASN A 21 -8.10 2.96 -13.63
N GLU A 22 -8.26 1.74 -14.14
CA GLU A 22 -7.26 0.69 -14.03
C GLU A 22 -5.91 1.08 -14.64
N ASN A 23 -5.91 1.72 -15.81
CA ASN A 23 -4.67 2.16 -16.47
C ASN A 23 -3.86 3.12 -15.59
N LYS A 24 -4.53 4.06 -14.93
CA LYS A 24 -3.89 5.00 -14.02
C LYS A 24 -3.39 4.32 -12.75
N LYS A 25 -4.17 3.36 -12.19
CA LYS A 25 -3.73 2.54 -11.06
C LYS A 25 -2.44 1.77 -11.42
N ASN A 26 -2.43 1.09 -12.56
CA ASN A 26 -1.28 0.32 -13.03
C ASN A 26 -0.05 1.21 -13.29
N LYS A 27 -0.25 2.42 -13.83
CA LYS A 27 0.83 3.40 -14.06
C LYS A 27 1.46 3.87 -12.73
N VAL A 28 0.64 4.18 -11.73
CA VAL A 28 1.14 4.54 -10.38
C VAL A 28 1.96 3.41 -9.78
N LEU A 29 1.47 2.18 -9.82
CA LEU A 29 2.17 1.02 -9.28
C LEU A 29 3.47 0.73 -10.06
N LYS A 30 3.48 0.95 -11.39
CA LYS A 30 4.69 0.86 -12.22
C LYS A 30 5.72 1.89 -11.80
N ASP A 31 5.34 3.15 -11.66
CA ASP A 31 6.23 4.20 -11.17
C ASP A 31 6.73 3.89 -9.74
N TYR A 32 5.89 3.29 -8.89
CA TYR A 32 6.26 2.94 -7.53
C TYR A 32 7.38 1.89 -7.50
N TYR A 33 7.22 0.74 -8.17
CA TYR A 33 8.29 -0.26 -8.15
C TYR A 33 9.59 0.25 -8.80
N GLN A 34 9.50 1.10 -9.84
CA GLN A 34 10.68 1.75 -10.45
C GLN A 34 11.37 2.70 -9.46
N LEU A 35 10.60 3.41 -8.63
CA LEU A 35 11.15 4.24 -7.56
C LEU A 35 11.85 3.39 -6.49
N ILE A 36 11.28 2.24 -6.10
CA ILE A 36 11.94 1.30 -5.18
C ILE A 36 13.25 0.84 -5.80
N GLU A 37 13.24 0.42 -7.07
CA GLU A 37 14.42 -0.06 -7.79
C GLU A 37 15.55 0.96 -7.83
N LYS A 38 15.23 2.21 -8.17
CA LYS A 38 16.19 3.32 -8.21
C LYS A 38 16.72 3.72 -6.83
N ASN A 39 15.98 3.45 -5.77
CA ASN A 39 16.34 3.87 -4.41
C ASN A 39 16.77 2.70 -3.51
N LYS A 40 17.16 1.53 -4.06
CA LYS A 40 17.56 0.35 -3.28
C LYS A 40 18.57 0.68 -2.19
N LYS A 41 19.66 1.37 -2.54
CA LYS A 41 20.72 1.77 -1.59
C LYS A 41 20.18 2.64 -0.46
N LEU A 42 19.28 3.58 -0.77
CA LEU A 42 18.67 4.44 0.24
C LEU A 42 17.74 3.64 1.16
N ILE A 43 16.96 2.71 0.63
CA ILE A 43 16.08 1.85 1.42
C ILE A 43 16.90 1.00 2.40
N ILE A 44 17.99 0.39 1.94
CA ILE A 44 18.91 -0.40 2.78
C ILE A 44 19.50 0.49 3.88
N LYS A 45 19.99 1.68 3.54
CA LYS A 45 20.54 2.64 4.51
C LYS A 45 19.54 3.05 5.58
N GLU A 46 18.27 3.29 5.21
CA GLU A 46 17.21 3.59 6.18
C GLU A 46 16.87 2.37 7.04
N ASN A 47 16.85 1.17 6.46
CA ASN A 47 16.63 -0.08 7.18
C ASN A 47 17.75 -0.38 8.20
N GLU A 48 19.01 -0.07 7.88
CA GLU A 48 20.13 -0.21 8.82
C GLU A 48 19.93 0.61 10.11
N LYS A 49 19.24 1.76 10.03
CA LYS A 49 18.90 2.54 11.22
C LYS A 49 17.91 1.79 12.12
N ASP A 50 16.92 1.15 11.50
CA ASP A 50 15.94 0.33 12.23
C ASP A 50 16.62 -0.86 12.89
N ILE A 51 17.51 -1.55 12.18
CA ILE A 51 18.28 -2.70 12.69
C ILE A 51 19.17 -2.26 13.88
N LYS A 52 19.92 -1.16 13.74
CA LYS A 52 20.75 -0.63 14.83
C LYS A 52 19.91 -0.29 16.07
N ASN A 53 18.73 0.30 15.87
CA ASN A 53 17.81 0.60 16.95
C ASN A 53 17.23 -0.66 17.60
N ALA A 54 16.95 -1.70 16.80
CA ALA A 54 16.45 -2.99 17.30
C ALA A 54 17.49 -3.68 18.20
N TYR A 55 18.77 -3.71 17.80
CA TYR A 55 19.85 -4.25 18.64
C TYR A 55 20.02 -3.44 19.94
N LYS A 56 19.99 -2.12 19.88
CA LYS A 56 20.05 -1.27 21.08
C LYS A 56 18.92 -1.55 22.07
N LYS A 57 17.72 -1.86 21.55
CA LYS A 57 16.54 -2.20 22.35
C LYS A 57 16.49 -3.67 22.75
N LYS A 58 17.52 -4.46 22.45
CA LYS A 58 17.58 -5.91 22.72
C LYS A 58 16.35 -6.67 22.21
N ILE A 59 15.87 -6.32 21.03
CA ILE A 59 14.77 -7.03 20.37
C ILE A 59 15.25 -8.44 20.01
N LYS A 60 14.36 -9.43 20.12
CA LYS A 60 14.66 -10.84 19.82
C LYS A 60 15.14 -11.00 18.37
N GLU A 61 16.14 -11.86 18.16
CA GLU A 61 16.81 -12.03 16.87
C GLU A 61 15.86 -12.43 15.75
N ASN A 62 14.91 -13.32 16.03
CA ASN A 62 13.88 -13.72 15.09
C ASN A 62 12.97 -12.57 14.59
N LEU A 63 12.85 -11.49 15.36
CA LEU A 63 12.15 -10.27 14.93
C LEU A 63 13.06 -9.36 14.11
N ILE A 64 14.36 -9.33 14.44
CA ILE A 64 15.36 -8.59 13.66
C ILE A 64 15.49 -9.20 12.26
N ASP A 65 15.50 -10.52 12.12
CA ASP A 65 15.54 -11.21 10.82
C ASP A 65 14.35 -10.84 9.92
N ARG A 66 13.18 -10.62 10.52
CA ARG A 66 11.98 -10.15 9.79
C ARG A 66 12.10 -8.69 9.37
N LEU A 67 12.84 -7.88 10.14
CA LEU A 67 13.03 -6.46 9.92
C LEU A 67 14.01 -6.18 8.77
N VAL A 68 15.02 -7.02 8.59
CA VAL A 68 16.11 -6.83 7.61
C VAL A 68 15.55 -6.72 6.19
N LEU A 69 15.93 -5.66 5.48
CA LEU A 69 15.74 -5.48 4.04
C LEU A 69 17.10 -5.53 3.33
N ASN A 70 17.41 -6.66 2.72
CA ASN A 70 18.55 -6.81 1.82
C ASN A 70 18.10 -6.67 0.35
N GLU A 71 19.02 -6.72 -0.59
CA GLU A 71 18.73 -6.60 -2.02
C GLU A 71 17.71 -7.64 -2.49
N LYS A 72 17.80 -8.90 -2.03
CA LYS A 72 16.86 -9.97 -2.36
C LYS A 72 15.46 -9.62 -1.90
N LYS A 73 15.28 -9.23 -0.63
CA LYS A 73 13.97 -8.84 -0.09
C LYS A 73 13.39 -7.60 -0.78
N ILE A 74 14.23 -6.65 -1.19
CA ILE A 74 13.76 -5.50 -1.99
C ILE A 74 13.31 -5.95 -3.38
N LEU A 75 14.00 -6.90 -4.01
CA LEU A 75 13.57 -7.49 -5.27
C LEU A 75 12.23 -8.23 -5.12
N ASP A 76 12.03 -8.92 -4.00
CA ASP A 76 10.76 -9.58 -3.69
C ASP A 76 9.62 -8.58 -3.57
N ILE A 77 9.84 -7.42 -2.93
CA ILE A 77 8.86 -6.31 -2.88
C ILE A 77 8.52 -5.83 -4.30
N ILE A 78 9.53 -5.59 -5.13
CA ILE A 78 9.32 -5.17 -6.53
C ILE A 78 8.49 -6.20 -7.28
N ASN A 79 8.81 -7.50 -7.14
CA ASN A 79 8.09 -8.58 -7.79
C ASN A 79 6.66 -8.72 -7.29
N SER A 80 6.42 -8.49 -5.99
CA SER A 80 5.08 -8.45 -5.40
C SER A 80 4.24 -7.34 -6.05
N VAL A 81 4.77 -6.11 -6.15
CA VAL A 81 4.07 -5.00 -6.82
C VAL A 81 3.81 -5.32 -8.30
N LYS A 82 4.77 -5.92 -9.01
CA LYS A 82 4.58 -6.36 -10.41
C LYS A 82 3.46 -7.41 -10.55
N LYS A 83 3.34 -8.34 -9.59
CA LYS A 83 2.24 -9.32 -9.55
C LYS A 83 0.90 -8.63 -9.33
N ILE A 84 0.84 -7.66 -8.41
CA ILE A 84 -0.39 -6.90 -8.13
C ILE A 84 -0.87 -6.12 -9.38
N ILE A 85 0.05 -5.55 -10.16
CA ILE A 85 -0.31 -4.88 -11.43
C ILE A 85 -1.04 -5.83 -12.39
N LYS A 86 -0.63 -7.10 -12.44
CA LYS A 86 -1.22 -8.12 -13.33
C LYS A 86 -2.60 -8.61 -12.88
N LEU A 87 -2.98 -8.35 -11.63
CA LEU A 87 -4.33 -8.69 -11.15
C LEU A 87 -5.37 -7.87 -11.91
N LYS A 88 -6.50 -8.49 -12.23
CA LYS A 88 -7.67 -7.76 -12.75
C LYS A 88 -8.13 -6.72 -11.72
N ASP A 89 -8.57 -5.56 -12.20
CA ASP A 89 -9.18 -4.56 -11.31
C ASP A 89 -10.47 -5.15 -10.71
N PRO A 90 -10.57 -5.29 -9.38
CA PRO A 90 -11.74 -5.88 -8.76
C PRO A 90 -12.93 -4.92 -8.65
N THR A 91 -12.79 -3.67 -9.10
CA THR A 91 -13.84 -2.65 -8.97
C THR A 91 -14.75 -2.59 -10.18
N ASN A 92 -16.03 -2.29 -9.95
CA ASN A 92 -17.05 -2.12 -11.00
C ASN A 92 -17.28 -3.38 -11.86
N ILE A 93 -16.95 -4.56 -11.36
CA ILE A 93 -17.26 -5.82 -12.04
C ILE A 93 -18.75 -6.11 -11.85
N ILE A 94 -19.45 -6.38 -12.95
CA ILE A 94 -20.83 -6.81 -12.87
C ILE A 94 -20.83 -8.32 -12.59
N LEU A 95 -21.31 -8.69 -11.41
CA LEU A 95 -21.44 -10.09 -10.98
C LEU A 95 -22.69 -10.75 -11.54
N GLU A 96 -23.80 -10.01 -11.52
CA GLU A 96 -25.11 -10.49 -11.95
C GLU A 96 -25.94 -9.36 -12.57
N LYS A 97 -26.82 -9.70 -13.51
CA LYS A 97 -27.82 -8.79 -14.07
C LYS A 97 -29.15 -9.52 -14.20
N TRP A 98 -30.24 -8.86 -13.83
CA TRP A 98 -31.59 -9.40 -14.04
C TRP A 98 -32.59 -8.28 -14.29
N LYS A 99 -33.72 -8.65 -14.88
CA LYS A 99 -34.84 -7.76 -15.14
C LYS A 99 -36.05 -8.25 -14.33
N ARG A 100 -36.74 -7.33 -13.67
CA ARG A 100 -37.97 -7.62 -12.95
C ARG A 100 -39.17 -7.56 -13.91
N PRO A 101 -40.34 -8.16 -13.57
CA PRO A 101 -41.54 -8.12 -14.41
C PRO A 101 -42.01 -6.68 -14.73
N ASN A 102 -41.79 -5.74 -13.82
CA ASN A 102 -42.11 -4.33 -14.02
C ASN A 102 -41.12 -3.55 -14.93
N GLY A 103 -40.17 -4.27 -15.56
CA GLY A 103 -39.18 -3.68 -16.46
C GLY A 103 -37.89 -3.15 -15.80
N LEU A 104 -37.83 -3.11 -14.46
CA LEU A 104 -36.64 -2.63 -13.72
C LEU A 104 -35.43 -3.53 -14.01
N LYS A 105 -34.33 -2.94 -14.47
CA LYS A 105 -33.02 -3.60 -14.67
C LYS A 105 -32.17 -3.45 -13.44
N ILE A 106 -31.76 -4.56 -12.85
CA ILE A 106 -30.91 -4.60 -11.64
C ILE A 106 -29.55 -5.17 -12.01
N SER A 107 -28.48 -4.61 -11.47
CA SER A 107 -27.12 -5.12 -11.62
C SER A 107 -26.44 -5.16 -10.25
N LYS A 108 -25.83 -6.29 -9.93
CA LYS A 108 -24.96 -6.48 -8.77
C LYS A 108 -23.53 -6.20 -9.19
N ILE A 109 -22.92 -5.16 -8.62
CA ILE A 109 -21.57 -4.73 -8.98
C ILE A 109 -20.64 -4.76 -7.76
N THR A 110 -19.35 -4.98 -8.01
CA THR A 110 -18.32 -4.84 -6.98
C THR A 110 -17.96 -3.36 -6.78
N ILE A 111 -17.78 -2.97 -5.51
CA ILE A 111 -17.36 -1.62 -5.14
C ILE A 111 -16.18 -1.70 -4.16
N PRO A 112 -15.31 -0.67 -4.08
CA PRO A 112 -14.31 -0.60 -3.03
C PRO A 112 -14.93 -0.55 -1.63
N ILE A 113 -14.21 -1.06 -0.63
CA ILE A 113 -14.65 -1.06 0.78
C ILE A 113 -14.65 0.37 1.34
N GLY A 114 -13.66 1.18 0.96
CA GLY A 114 -13.51 2.57 1.41
C GLY A 114 -12.14 2.87 1.99
N VAL A 115 -12.10 3.27 3.26
CA VAL A 115 -10.86 3.53 3.99
C VAL A 115 -10.55 2.32 4.87
N ILE A 116 -9.40 1.70 4.64
CA ILE A 116 -8.95 0.50 5.36
C ILE A 116 -7.83 0.91 6.33
N GLY A 117 -7.99 0.59 7.61
CA GLY A 117 -6.93 0.71 8.62
C GLY A 117 -6.20 -0.62 8.77
N VAL A 118 -4.86 -0.62 8.68
CA VAL A 118 -4.05 -1.83 8.86
C VAL A 118 -2.97 -1.59 9.91
N ILE A 119 -2.95 -2.44 10.93
CA ILE A 119 -1.93 -2.47 11.99
C ILE A 119 -1.09 -3.72 11.76
N TYR A 120 0.23 -3.56 11.70
CA TYR A 120 1.16 -4.65 11.43
C TYR A 120 2.48 -4.46 12.18
N GLU A 121 3.18 -5.57 12.41
CA GLU A 121 4.45 -5.60 13.13
C GLU A 121 5.66 -5.41 12.20
N SER A 122 6.83 -5.83 12.65
CA SER A 122 8.20 -5.70 12.14
C SER A 122 8.44 -6.27 10.72
N ARG A 123 7.61 -5.94 9.75
CA ARG A 123 7.74 -6.42 8.36
C ARG A 123 7.61 -5.26 7.38
N PRO A 124 8.72 -4.59 7.01
CA PRO A 124 8.67 -3.42 6.14
C PRO A 124 8.02 -3.68 4.77
N ASN A 125 8.14 -4.90 4.21
CA ASN A 125 7.50 -5.27 2.94
C ASN A 125 5.97 -5.10 2.99
N VAL A 126 5.34 -5.31 4.15
CA VAL A 126 3.88 -5.17 4.34
C VAL A 126 3.41 -3.76 3.98
N THR A 127 4.22 -2.73 4.24
CA THR A 127 3.94 -1.35 3.83
C THR A 127 3.67 -1.26 2.32
N SER A 128 4.54 -1.87 1.50
CA SER A 128 4.41 -1.87 0.04
C SER A 128 3.27 -2.75 -0.45
N ASP A 129 3.15 -3.96 0.11
CA ASP A 129 2.15 -4.94 -0.32
C ASP A 129 0.73 -4.42 -0.06
N ILE A 130 0.45 -3.97 1.16
CA ILE A 130 -0.88 -3.49 1.54
C ILE A 130 -1.22 -2.17 0.84
N ALA A 131 -0.27 -1.22 0.73
CA ALA A 131 -0.50 0.02 0.00
C ALA A 131 -0.87 -0.27 -1.47
N SER A 132 -0.15 -1.19 -2.11
CA SER A 132 -0.37 -1.55 -3.51
C SER A 132 -1.70 -2.28 -3.72
N LEU A 133 -2.05 -3.24 -2.85
CA LEU A 133 -3.31 -3.98 -2.91
C LEU A 133 -4.52 -3.08 -2.66
N CYS A 134 -4.48 -2.24 -1.62
CA CYS A 134 -5.54 -1.28 -1.34
C CYS A 134 -5.74 -0.31 -2.50
N PHE A 135 -4.64 0.23 -3.03
CA PHE A 135 -4.70 1.16 -4.17
C PHE A 135 -5.24 0.48 -5.43
N LYS A 136 -4.78 -0.74 -5.78
CA LYS A 136 -5.28 -1.51 -6.93
C LYS A 136 -6.79 -1.78 -6.81
N SER A 137 -7.27 -2.07 -5.60
CA SER A 137 -8.70 -2.31 -5.34
C SER A 137 -9.52 -1.04 -5.08
N GLY A 138 -8.95 0.16 -5.35
CA GLY A 138 -9.66 1.43 -5.24
C GLY A 138 -9.93 1.91 -3.82
N ASN A 139 -9.21 1.35 -2.83
CA ASN A 139 -9.35 1.72 -1.43
C ASN A 139 -8.27 2.72 -0.99
N SER A 140 -8.63 3.64 -0.12
CA SER A 140 -7.65 4.40 0.67
C SER A 140 -7.16 3.56 1.84
N VAL A 141 -5.90 3.73 2.26
CA VAL A 141 -5.33 2.96 3.37
C VAL A 141 -4.64 3.86 4.39
N ILE A 142 -4.86 3.55 5.67
CA ILE A 142 -4.13 4.13 6.81
C ILE A 142 -3.27 3.01 7.40
N LEU A 143 -1.95 3.17 7.28
CA LEU A 143 -0.98 2.18 7.72
C LEU A 143 -0.39 2.54 9.06
N LYS A 144 -0.43 1.62 10.03
CA LYS A 144 0.23 1.70 11.32
C LYS A 144 1.21 0.52 11.47
N GLY A 145 2.44 0.70 11.02
CA GLY A 145 3.53 -0.25 11.25
C GLY A 145 4.12 -0.16 12.65
N GLY A 146 4.84 -1.20 13.05
CA GLY A 146 5.59 -1.23 14.29
C GLY A 146 6.67 -0.15 14.35
N SER A 147 7.01 0.30 15.57
CA SER A 147 8.01 1.35 15.80
C SER A 147 9.42 0.92 15.45
N GLU A 148 9.67 -0.38 15.45
CA GLU A 148 10.95 -0.99 15.11
C GLU A 148 11.29 -0.91 13.62
N ALA A 149 10.29 -0.75 12.74
CA ALA A 149 10.45 -0.60 11.30
C ALA A 149 10.19 0.84 10.82
N PHE A 150 10.34 1.83 11.69
CA PHE A 150 9.90 3.21 11.41
C PHE A 150 10.55 3.80 10.17
N HIS A 151 11.87 3.74 10.05
CA HIS A 151 12.60 4.34 8.93
C HIS A 151 12.30 3.64 7.60
N SER A 152 12.24 2.31 7.63
CA SER A 152 11.91 1.49 6.47
C SER A 152 10.48 1.76 5.99
N ASN A 153 9.51 1.79 6.90
CA ASN A 153 8.11 2.09 6.57
C ASN A 153 7.97 3.51 6.02
N LEU A 154 8.72 4.47 6.60
CA LEU A 154 8.69 5.87 6.18
C LEU A 154 9.22 6.05 4.76
N ILE A 155 10.37 5.44 4.41
CA ILE A 155 10.93 5.56 3.06
C ILE A 155 10.01 4.91 2.02
N LEU A 156 9.51 3.69 2.27
CA LEU A 156 8.60 3.01 1.36
C LEU A 156 7.31 3.80 1.13
N SER A 157 6.71 4.34 2.19
CA SER A 157 5.51 5.19 2.07
C SER A 157 5.77 6.51 1.35
N LYS A 158 6.95 7.14 1.54
CA LYS A 158 7.36 8.34 0.79
C LYS A 158 7.49 8.05 -0.69
N LEU A 159 8.09 6.92 -1.08
CA LEU A 159 8.21 6.52 -2.48
C LEU A 159 6.83 6.26 -3.10
N PHE A 160 5.91 5.61 -2.37
CA PHE A 160 4.55 5.41 -2.83
C PHE A 160 3.82 6.74 -3.06
N ARG A 161 3.86 7.67 -2.08
CA ARG A 161 3.27 9.01 -2.23
C ARG A 161 3.90 9.78 -3.39
N LYS A 162 5.20 9.61 -3.64
CA LYS A 162 5.87 10.22 -4.79
C LYS A 162 5.31 9.70 -6.12
N SER A 163 5.01 8.40 -6.21
CA SER A 163 4.39 7.81 -7.40
C SER A 163 2.95 8.31 -7.60
N LEU A 164 2.17 8.44 -6.53
CA LEU A 164 0.83 9.05 -6.57
C LEU A 164 0.90 10.48 -7.13
N LYS A 165 1.71 11.34 -6.49
CA LYS A 165 1.87 12.74 -6.88
C LYS A 165 2.34 12.89 -8.33
N LYS A 166 3.28 12.06 -8.80
CA LYS A 166 3.74 12.06 -10.21
C LYS A 166 2.61 11.80 -11.20
N ASN A 167 1.59 11.08 -10.80
CA ASN A 167 0.43 10.72 -11.62
C ASN A 167 -0.83 11.55 -11.30
N ASN A 168 -0.70 12.66 -10.60
CA ASN A 168 -1.84 13.52 -10.21
C ASN A 168 -2.96 12.73 -9.49
N VAL A 169 -2.54 11.99 -8.47
CA VAL A 169 -3.40 11.24 -7.55
C VAL A 169 -3.12 11.67 -6.12
#